data_c321da55ddbdd5a3e3975720602bf5b5
#
_entry.id   c321da55ddbdd5a3e3975720602bf5b5
#
_cell.length_a   1.000
_cell.length_b   1.000
_cell.length_c   1.000
_cell.angle_alpha   90.00
_cell.angle_beta   90.00
_cell.angle_gamma   90.00
#
_symmetry.space_group_name_H-M   'P 1'
#
loop_
_entity.id
_entity.type
_entity.pdbx_description
1 polymer ?
#
loop_
_entity_poly.entity_id
_entity_poly.type
_entity_poly.pdbx_seq_one_letter_code
_entity_poly.pdbx_strand_id
1 'polypeptide(L)'
;MGGCIVTDPPYNVGYHYDDYEDNMNEDDYFSMLKILIGKRPAVIIHYPEALHKLSICIGRSPDRVISWVYSSNTARQHRDIAFYGIKPDFTKCPQPYKNENDKRIQERIALGKTCKMYDWFECDQIKNVQKEKLNIDHPCIIPFDVMDKVIKLIPSHLVVIDPFCGTGTTCIAAAKNGRNFVGFEKSPKYYSLARRRFAEETAQMSLF
;
A
#
# COMPACT_ATOMS: atom_id res chain seq x y z
N MET A 1 -14.21 -5.80 16.53
CA MET A 1 -13.06 -5.08 15.99
C MET A 1 -13.44 -4.51 14.63
N GLY A 2 -13.11 -3.24 14.35
CA GLY A 2 -13.36 -2.65 13.03
C GLY A 2 -12.31 -3.11 12.01
N GLY A 3 -12.70 -3.24 10.74
CA GLY A 3 -11.77 -3.54 9.65
C GLY A 3 -11.45 -2.29 8.82
N CYS A 4 -10.26 -2.24 8.26
CA CYS A 4 -9.79 -1.26 7.29
C CYS A 4 -9.43 -1.98 5.99
N ILE A 5 -9.99 -1.54 4.87
CA ILE A 5 -9.54 -1.99 3.55
C ILE A 5 -8.18 -1.34 3.27
N VAL A 6 -7.18 -2.13 2.94
CA VAL A 6 -5.85 -1.64 2.50
C VAL A 6 -5.49 -2.43 1.25
N THR A 7 -5.47 -1.78 0.10
CA THR A 7 -5.32 -2.52 -1.14
C THR A 7 -4.69 -1.69 -2.26
N ASP A 8 -3.96 -2.41 -3.13
CA ASP A 8 -3.48 -2.00 -4.45
C ASP A 8 -4.28 -2.82 -5.48
N PRO A 9 -5.50 -2.37 -5.86
CA PRO A 9 -6.36 -3.16 -6.72
C PRO A 9 -5.80 -3.28 -8.13
N PRO A 10 -6.25 -4.24 -8.96
CA PRO A 10 -5.99 -4.22 -10.39
C PRO A 10 -6.40 -2.88 -10.99
N TYR A 11 -5.61 -2.29 -11.90
CA TYR A 11 -5.79 -0.89 -12.29
C TYR A 11 -6.71 -0.67 -13.49
N ASN A 12 -7.24 -1.76 -14.03
CA ASN A 12 -8.12 -1.75 -15.20
C ASN A 12 -7.47 -1.05 -16.43
N VAL A 13 -6.21 -1.40 -16.69
CA VAL A 13 -5.39 -0.83 -17.78
C VAL A 13 -4.96 -1.86 -18.82
N GLY A 14 -5.64 -3.02 -18.84
CA GLY A 14 -5.36 -4.10 -19.78
C GLY A 14 -4.14 -4.93 -19.42
N TYR A 15 -3.80 -5.04 -18.14
CA TYR A 15 -2.68 -5.86 -17.70
C TYR A 15 -3.05 -7.36 -17.80
N HIS A 16 -2.13 -8.19 -18.28
CA HIS A 16 -2.36 -9.63 -18.38
C HIS A 16 -2.03 -10.32 -17.05
N TYR A 17 -3.07 -10.75 -16.35
CA TYR A 17 -2.98 -11.67 -15.22
C TYR A 17 -3.42 -13.08 -15.68
N ASP A 18 -2.89 -14.12 -15.07
CA ASP A 18 -3.17 -15.52 -15.49
C ASP A 18 -4.67 -15.87 -15.43
N ASP A 19 -5.40 -15.35 -14.44
CA ASP A 19 -6.81 -15.71 -14.16
C ASP A 19 -7.76 -14.49 -14.14
N TYR A 20 -7.32 -13.34 -14.66
CA TYR A 20 -8.10 -12.10 -14.65
C TYR A 20 -7.78 -11.22 -15.85
N GLU A 21 -8.82 -10.83 -16.58
CA GLU A 21 -8.72 -9.81 -17.63
C GLU A 21 -8.91 -8.43 -17.02
N ASP A 22 -7.84 -7.62 -17.02
CA ASP A 22 -7.80 -6.27 -16.44
C ASP A 22 -8.36 -5.22 -17.44
N ASN A 23 -9.56 -5.49 -17.99
CA ASN A 23 -10.23 -4.70 -19.02
C ASN A 23 -11.74 -4.55 -18.77
N MET A 24 -12.13 -4.50 -17.51
CA MET A 24 -13.53 -4.31 -17.12
C MET A 24 -14.07 -2.96 -17.65
N ASN A 25 -15.36 -2.88 -17.93
CA ASN A 25 -16.00 -1.58 -18.17
C ASN A 25 -15.71 -0.64 -16.99
N GLU A 26 -15.45 0.64 -17.26
CA GLU A 26 -15.01 1.59 -16.23
C GLU A 26 -16.05 1.76 -15.10
N ASP A 27 -17.33 1.86 -15.43
CA ASP A 27 -18.40 2.02 -14.43
C ASP A 27 -18.54 0.78 -13.56
N ASP A 28 -18.41 -0.41 -14.14
CA ASP A 28 -18.43 -1.69 -13.42
C ASP A 28 -17.23 -1.81 -12.47
N TYR A 29 -16.05 -1.40 -12.94
CA TYR A 29 -14.82 -1.39 -12.13
C TYR A 29 -14.98 -0.50 -10.89
N PHE A 30 -15.42 0.76 -11.05
CA PHE A 30 -15.60 1.64 -9.90
C PHE A 30 -16.78 1.22 -9.02
N SER A 31 -17.82 0.61 -9.59
CA SER A 31 -18.93 0.02 -8.83
C SER A 31 -18.46 -1.15 -7.97
N MET A 32 -17.60 -2.01 -8.49
CA MET A 32 -16.95 -3.09 -7.72
C MET A 32 -16.13 -2.52 -6.55
N LEU A 33 -15.28 -1.54 -6.80
CA LEU A 33 -14.48 -0.90 -5.74
C LEU A 33 -15.39 -0.23 -4.69
N LYS A 34 -16.47 0.42 -5.10
CA LYS A 34 -17.47 1.00 -4.19
C LYS A 34 -18.09 -0.04 -3.28
N ILE A 35 -18.46 -1.20 -3.80
CA ILE A 35 -19.03 -2.31 -3.02
C ILE A 35 -18.01 -2.82 -2.00
N LEU A 36 -16.76 -3.03 -2.41
CA LEU A 36 -15.69 -3.52 -1.54
C LEU A 36 -15.36 -2.53 -0.41
N ILE A 37 -15.25 -1.25 -0.73
CA ILE A 37 -14.94 -0.20 0.25
C ILE A 37 -16.15 0.04 1.16
N GLY A 38 -17.33 0.20 0.58
CA GLY A 38 -18.56 0.56 1.30
C GLY A 38 -18.38 1.83 2.13
N LYS A 39 -18.81 1.77 3.38
CA LYS A 39 -18.63 2.84 4.39
C LYS A 39 -17.42 2.63 5.29
N ARG A 40 -16.62 1.58 5.04
CA ARG A 40 -15.47 1.22 5.89
C ARG A 40 -14.33 2.23 5.74
N PRO A 41 -13.48 2.34 6.75
CA PRO A 41 -12.15 2.93 6.58
C PRO A 41 -11.41 2.21 5.46
N ALA A 42 -10.74 2.97 4.56
CA ALA A 42 -10.03 2.39 3.45
C ALA A 42 -8.76 3.17 3.10
N VAL A 43 -7.73 2.44 2.66
CA VAL A 43 -6.52 2.98 2.03
C VAL A 43 -6.40 2.32 0.66
N ILE A 44 -6.47 3.14 -0.38
CA ILE A 44 -6.44 2.68 -1.76
C ILE A 44 -5.21 3.27 -2.45
N ILE A 45 -4.42 2.40 -3.07
CA ILE A 45 -3.28 2.79 -3.89
C ILE A 45 -3.72 2.76 -5.34
N HIS A 46 -3.60 3.87 -6.05
CA HIS A 46 -4.00 3.94 -7.46
C HIS A 46 -3.37 5.14 -8.15
N TYR A 47 -3.62 5.27 -9.44
CA TYR A 47 -3.33 6.49 -10.17
C TYR A 47 -4.25 7.63 -9.72
N PRO A 48 -3.77 8.90 -9.71
CA PRO A 48 -4.55 10.06 -9.22
C PRO A 48 -5.91 10.20 -9.90
N GLU A 49 -5.97 9.98 -11.22
CA GLU A 49 -7.19 10.11 -12.02
C GLU A 49 -8.26 9.09 -11.59
N ALA A 50 -7.83 7.86 -11.30
CA ALA A 50 -8.72 6.81 -10.84
C ALA A 50 -9.22 7.06 -9.42
N LEU A 51 -8.37 7.59 -8.53
CA LEU A 51 -8.79 7.98 -7.18
C LEU A 51 -9.80 9.12 -7.20
N HIS A 52 -9.67 10.05 -8.15
CA HIS A 52 -10.68 11.11 -8.36
C HIS A 52 -12.03 10.50 -8.75
N LYS A 53 -12.07 9.65 -9.77
CA LYS A 53 -13.27 8.93 -10.20
C LYS A 53 -13.89 8.09 -9.10
N LEU A 54 -13.05 7.36 -8.37
CA LEU A 54 -13.46 6.55 -7.22
C LEU A 54 -14.15 7.43 -6.15
N SER A 55 -13.56 8.58 -5.82
CA SER A 55 -14.13 9.52 -4.84
C SER A 55 -15.52 10.01 -5.25
N ILE A 56 -15.74 10.29 -6.52
CA ILE A 56 -17.06 10.61 -7.07
C ILE A 56 -18.02 9.43 -6.91
N CYS A 57 -17.58 8.24 -7.32
CA CYS A 57 -18.41 7.03 -7.28
C CYS A 57 -18.86 6.65 -5.86
N ILE A 58 -17.96 6.73 -4.88
CA ILE A 58 -18.27 6.41 -3.47
C ILE A 58 -18.95 7.57 -2.73
N GLY A 59 -18.99 8.77 -3.32
CA GLY A 59 -19.63 9.96 -2.74
C GLY A 59 -18.89 10.55 -1.54
N ARG A 60 -17.56 10.34 -1.44
CA ARG A 60 -16.72 10.95 -0.38
C ARG A 60 -15.29 11.20 -0.85
N SER A 61 -14.71 12.30 -0.41
CA SER A 61 -13.30 12.61 -0.63
C SER A 61 -12.40 11.85 0.36
N PRO A 62 -11.13 11.61 0.01
CA PRO A 62 -10.17 11.10 0.98
C PRO A 62 -9.87 12.14 2.07
N ASP A 63 -9.64 11.68 3.30
CA ASP A 63 -9.19 12.52 4.42
C ASP A 63 -7.74 12.97 4.22
N ARG A 64 -6.96 12.17 3.52
CA ARG A 64 -5.57 12.45 3.17
C ARG A 64 -5.16 11.69 1.91
N VAL A 65 -4.25 12.29 1.15
CA VAL A 65 -3.54 11.64 0.04
C VAL A 65 -2.05 11.77 0.29
N ILE A 66 -1.30 10.72 -0.02
CA ILE A 66 0.16 10.65 0.03
C ILE A 66 0.62 10.18 -1.34
N SER A 67 1.66 10.81 -1.91
CA SER A 67 2.23 10.38 -3.19
C SER A 67 3.41 9.43 -2.97
N TRP A 68 3.30 8.22 -3.51
CA TRP A 68 4.41 7.30 -3.66
C TRP A 68 5.10 7.56 -4.99
N VAL A 69 6.31 8.11 -4.94
CA VAL A 69 7.12 8.50 -6.09
C VAL A 69 8.15 7.41 -6.39
N TYR A 70 8.42 7.16 -7.66
CA TYR A 70 9.41 6.18 -8.13
C TYR A 70 10.00 6.59 -9.48
N SER A 71 11.21 6.11 -9.78
CA SER A 71 11.85 6.33 -11.09
C SER A 71 11.44 5.24 -12.08
N SER A 72 10.92 5.64 -13.23
CA SER A 72 10.59 4.75 -14.34
C SER A 72 10.89 5.38 -15.69
N ASN A 73 10.91 4.56 -16.75
CA ASN A 73 11.11 5.04 -18.13
C ASN A 73 9.80 5.54 -18.78
N THR A 74 8.72 5.66 -18.00
CA THR A 74 7.45 6.19 -18.47
C THR A 74 7.22 7.60 -17.95
N ALA A 75 6.28 8.33 -18.53
CA ALA A 75 5.92 9.66 -18.05
C ALA A 75 5.30 9.64 -16.63
N ARG A 76 4.74 8.52 -16.22
CA ARG A 76 4.11 8.34 -14.91
C ARG A 76 5.14 7.95 -13.87
N GLN A 77 5.39 8.82 -12.91
CA GLN A 77 6.44 8.71 -11.89
C GLN A 77 5.89 8.58 -10.47
N HIS A 78 4.57 8.42 -10.29
CA HIS A 78 3.98 8.25 -8.98
C HIS A 78 2.64 7.52 -9.03
N ARG A 79 2.24 7.01 -7.88
CA ARG A 79 0.90 6.60 -7.51
C ARG A 79 0.50 7.31 -6.24
N ASP A 80 -0.79 7.52 -6.07
CA ASP A 80 -1.31 8.10 -4.85
C ASP A 80 -1.89 7.05 -3.93
N ILE A 81 -1.76 7.30 -2.64
CA ILE A 81 -2.27 6.49 -1.54
C ILE A 81 -3.34 7.32 -0.84
N ALA A 82 -4.60 7.02 -1.11
CA ALA A 82 -5.74 7.78 -0.60
C ALA A 82 -6.32 7.11 0.64
N PHE A 83 -6.46 7.87 1.72
CA PHE A 83 -7.01 7.46 3.00
C PHE A 83 -8.46 7.95 3.13
N TYR A 84 -9.42 7.04 3.22
CA TYR A 84 -10.84 7.33 3.36
C TYR A 84 -11.34 6.93 4.74
N GLY A 85 -11.90 7.86 5.51
CA GLY A 85 -12.39 7.62 6.86
C GLY A 85 -11.27 7.31 7.86
N ILE A 86 -10.03 7.69 7.53
CA ILE A 86 -8.84 7.53 8.38
C ILE A 86 -7.95 8.76 8.24
N LYS A 87 -7.53 9.30 9.37
CA LYS A 87 -6.44 10.29 9.41
C LYS A 87 -5.13 9.56 9.69
N PRO A 88 -4.19 9.48 8.72
CA PRO A 88 -2.92 8.80 8.94
C PRO A 88 -2.07 9.49 10.01
N ASP A 89 -1.42 8.70 10.86
CA ASP A 89 -0.50 9.21 11.87
C ASP A 89 0.94 9.26 11.34
N PHE A 90 1.33 10.40 10.79
CA PHE A 90 2.66 10.63 10.21
C PHE A 90 3.80 10.52 11.24
N THR A 91 3.52 10.50 12.53
CA THR A 91 4.55 10.31 13.57
C THR A 91 5.06 8.87 13.64
N LYS A 92 4.30 7.93 13.07
CA LYS A 92 4.66 6.50 13.05
C LYS A 92 5.72 6.14 12.01
N CYS A 93 6.00 7.06 11.08
CA CYS A 93 7.07 6.92 10.09
C CYS A 93 8.03 8.12 10.22
N PRO A 94 8.85 8.18 11.27
CA PRO A 94 9.78 9.28 11.46
C PRO A 94 10.88 9.27 10.38
N GLN A 95 11.36 10.47 10.04
CA GLN A 95 12.42 10.65 9.05
C GLN A 95 13.39 11.76 9.49
N PRO A 96 14.60 11.83 8.90
CA PRO A 96 15.54 12.94 9.13
C PRO A 96 14.93 14.29 8.71
N TYR A 97 15.40 15.36 9.32
CA TYR A 97 15.08 16.71 8.87
C TYR A 97 15.82 17.00 7.55
N LYS A 98 15.16 17.66 6.59
CA LYS A 98 15.78 18.04 5.31
C LYS A 98 16.79 19.19 5.43
N ASN A 99 16.56 20.13 6.34
CA ASN A 99 17.39 21.32 6.54
C ASN A 99 18.13 21.23 7.86
N GLU A 100 19.16 20.41 7.92
CA GLU A 100 19.97 20.20 9.12
C GLU A 100 20.81 21.42 9.51
N ASN A 101 21.00 22.40 8.61
CA ASN A 101 21.73 23.62 8.89
C ASN A 101 20.91 24.72 9.59
N ASP A 102 19.59 24.58 9.69
CA ASP A 102 18.73 25.48 10.44
C ASP A 102 18.99 25.31 11.95
N LYS A 103 19.31 26.38 12.69
CA LYS A 103 19.62 26.34 14.12
C LYS A 103 18.51 25.68 14.95
N ARG A 104 17.23 25.96 14.63
CA ARG A 104 16.07 25.38 15.33
C ARG A 104 15.97 23.87 15.07
N ILE A 105 16.41 23.43 13.90
CA ILE A 105 16.47 22.00 13.55
C ILE A 105 17.63 21.32 14.27
N GLN A 106 18.79 21.95 14.34
CA GLN A 106 19.93 21.45 15.12
C GLN A 106 19.60 21.25 16.59
N GLU A 107 18.90 22.18 17.21
CA GLU A 107 18.40 22.04 18.59
C GLU A 107 17.48 20.83 18.75
N ARG A 108 16.58 20.59 17.75
CA ARG A 108 15.68 19.42 17.77
C ARG A 108 16.44 18.12 17.59
N ILE A 109 17.42 18.08 16.67
CA ILE A 109 18.29 16.91 16.46
C ILE A 109 19.08 16.61 17.72
N ALA A 110 19.67 17.62 18.37
CA ALA A 110 20.40 17.45 19.64
C ALA A 110 19.52 16.89 20.78
N LEU A 111 18.19 17.14 20.73
CA LEU A 111 17.21 16.55 21.64
C LEU A 111 16.68 15.17 21.18
N GLY A 112 17.30 14.53 20.18
CA GLY A 112 16.89 13.24 19.65
C GLY A 112 15.54 13.24 18.91
N LYS A 113 15.04 14.43 18.50
CA LYS A 113 13.76 14.53 17.78
C LYS A 113 13.95 14.28 16.29
N THR A 114 12.98 13.64 15.70
CA THR A 114 12.89 13.39 14.25
C THR A 114 11.78 14.21 13.61
N CYS A 115 11.81 14.35 12.29
CA CYS A 115 10.71 14.90 11.51
C CYS A 115 9.61 13.84 11.34
N LYS A 116 8.36 14.28 11.26
CA LYS A 116 7.25 13.43 10.81
C LYS A 116 7.43 13.13 9.32
N MET A 117 6.91 12.01 8.84
CA MET A 117 6.83 11.70 7.41
C MET A 117 6.13 12.85 6.65
N TYR A 118 6.59 13.11 5.44
CA TYR A 118 5.93 14.04 4.51
C TYR A 118 4.72 13.36 3.82
N ASP A 119 3.94 14.14 3.08
CA ASP A 119 2.85 13.62 2.25
C ASP A 119 3.34 13.08 0.89
N TRP A 120 4.61 12.78 0.79
CA TRP A 120 5.21 12.02 -0.29
C TRP A 120 6.45 11.25 0.20
N PHE A 121 6.78 10.18 -0.48
CA PHE A 121 8.03 9.44 -0.27
C PHE A 121 8.46 8.76 -1.56
N GLU A 122 9.74 8.53 -1.69
CA GLU A 122 10.33 7.81 -2.80
C GLU A 122 10.59 6.35 -2.42
N CYS A 123 10.18 5.43 -3.30
CA CYS A 123 10.46 4.02 -3.20
C CYS A 123 10.37 3.41 -4.60
N ASP A 124 11.47 2.86 -5.10
CA ASP A 124 11.49 2.25 -6.43
C ASP A 124 10.52 1.06 -6.55
N GLN A 125 9.95 0.90 -7.73
CA GLN A 125 9.16 -0.28 -8.07
C GLN A 125 10.05 -1.52 -8.15
N ILE A 126 9.49 -2.69 -7.86
CA ILE A 126 10.19 -3.97 -8.02
C ILE A 126 10.36 -4.27 -9.52
N LYS A 127 11.61 -4.24 -9.99
CA LYS A 127 11.98 -4.51 -11.37
C LYS A 127 12.12 -6.03 -11.62
N ASN A 128 12.11 -6.46 -12.89
CA ASN A 128 12.18 -7.88 -13.26
C ASN A 128 13.37 -8.63 -12.64
N VAL A 129 14.56 -8.03 -12.63
CA VAL A 129 15.76 -8.63 -11.99
C VAL A 129 15.56 -8.92 -10.50
N GLN A 130 14.79 -8.09 -9.80
CA GLN A 130 14.46 -8.32 -8.38
C GLN A 130 13.39 -9.42 -8.24
N LYS A 131 12.43 -9.49 -9.17
CA LYS A 131 11.43 -10.58 -9.22
C LYS A 131 12.09 -11.92 -9.43
N GLU A 132 13.05 -12.02 -10.36
CA GLU A 132 13.84 -13.23 -10.62
C GLU A 132 14.61 -13.68 -9.37
N LYS A 133 15.29 -12.75 -8.67
CA LYS A 133 16.00 -13.04 -7.42
C LYS A 133 15.09 -13.54 -6.30
N LEU A 134 13.86 -13.05 -6.26
CA LEU A 134 12.85 -13.46 -5.28
C LEU A 134 12.06 -14.69 -5.73
N ASN A 135 12.32 -15.22 -6.93
CA ASN A 135 11.54 -16.28 -7.57
C ASN A 135 10.03 -16.00 -7.56
N ILE A 136 9.67 -14.75 -7.93
CA ILE A 136 8.29 -14.26 -7.93
C ILE A 136 7.85 -14.03 -9.37
N ASP A 137 7.01 -14.90 -9.88
CA ASP A 137 6.35 -14.76 -11.18
C ASP A 137 5.00 -14.04 -10.98
N HIS A 138 5.04 -12.71 -10.89
CA HIS A 138 3.85 -11.86 -10.81
C HIS A 138 4.11 -10.55 -11.55
N PRO A 139 3.18 -10.07 -12.39
CA PRO A 139 3.40 -8.90 -13.25
C PRO A 139 3.62 -7.63 -12.47
N CYS A 140 2.90 -7.41 -11.37
CA CYS A 140 2.98 -6.20 -10.56
C CYS A 140 3.07 -6.54 -9.08
N ILE A 141 4.19 -6.21 -8.44
CA ILE A 141 4.40 -6.43 -7.00
C ILE A 141 4.62 -5.08 -6.35
N ILE A 142 3.80 -4.77 -5.35
CA ILE A 142 4.04 -3.58 -4.54
C ILE A 142 5.27 -3.79 -3.64
N PRO A 143 6.19 -2.82 -3.54
CA PRO A 143 7.33 -2.92 -2.63
C PRO A 143 6.89 -3.04 -1.17
N PHE A 144 7.60 -3.87 -0.40
CA PHE A 144 7.33 -4.04 1.03
C PHE A 144 7.36 -2.71 1.79
N ASP A 145 8.35 -1.85 1.53
CA ASP A 145 8.51 -0.56 2.21
C ASP A 145 7.33 0.39 2.01
N VAL A 146 6.63 0.29 0.88
CA VAL A 146 5.39 1.05 0.63
C VAL A 146 4.30 0.58 1.58
N MET A 147 4.04 -0.74 1.60
CA MET A 147 3.00 -1.31 2.45
C MET A 147 3.33 -1.20 3.95
N ASP A 148 4.59 -1.37 4.33
CA ASP A 148 5.04 -1.18 5.71
C ASP A 148 4.72 0.24 6.23
N LYS A 149 5.01 1.27 5.42
CA LYS A 149 4.61 2.65 5.75
C LYS A 149 3.10 2.79 5.87
N VAL A 150 2.34 2.30 4.90
CA VAL A 150 0.86 2.36 4.91
C VAL A 150 0.31 1.72 6.19
N ILE A 151 0.78 0.52 6.55
CA ILE A 151 0.30 -0.20 7.74
C ILE A 151 0.64 0.55 9.04
N LYS A 152 1.80 1.18 9.12
CA LYS A 152 2.19 2.00 10.28
C LYS A 152 1.34 3.25 10.43
N LEU A 153 0.89 3.86 9.34
CA LEU A 153 0.12 5.10 9.34
C LEU A 153 -1.35 4.91 9.78
N ILE A 154 -1.89 3.70 9.72
CA ILE A 154 -3.30 3.44 10.09
C ILE A 154 -3.43 3.02 11.57
N PRO A 155 -4.58 3.29 12.23
CA PRO A 155 -4.80 2.95 13.64
C PRO A 155 -4.57 1.48 13.94
N SER A 156 -3.81 1.17 15.00
CA SER A 156 -3.35 -0.21 15.31
C SER A 156 -4.46 -1.19 15.69
N HIS A 157 -5.61 -0.71 16.14
CA HIS A 157 -6.75 -1.55 16.53
C HIS A 157 -7.60 -2.07 15.35
N LEU A 158 -7.37 -1.56 14.13
CA LEU A 158 -8.11 -1.99 12.94
C LEU A 158 -7.50 -3.25 12.33
N VAL A 159 -8.33 -4.20 11.96
CA VAL A 159 -7.92 -5.37 11.17
C VAL A 159 -7.64 -4.93 9.74
N VAL A 160 -6.50 -5.31 9.18
CA VAL A 160 -6.14 -5.03 7.78
C VAL A 160 -6.87 -6.02 6.88
N ILE A 161 -7.59 -5.54 5.87
CA ILE A 161 -8.32 -6.38 4.91
C ILE A 161 -7.85 -6.01 3.51
N ASP A 162 -7.24 -6.95 2.80
CA ASP A 162 -6.85 -6.76 1.40
C ASP A 162 -7.64 -7.68 0.47
N PRO A 163 -8.60 -7.13 -0.30
CA PRO A 163 -9.40 -7.91 -1.25
C PRO A 163 -8.63 -8.40 -2.48
N PHE A 164 -7.43 -7.88 -2.74
CA PHE A 164 -6.59 -8.18 -3.90
C PHE A 164 -5.14 -8.40 -3.48
N CYS A 165 -4.92 -9.32 -2.53
CA CYS A 165 -3.62 -9.42 -1.86
C CYS A 165 -2.47 -9.93 -2.75
N GLY A 166 -2.75 -10.47 -3.92
CA GLY A 166 -1.75 -10.90 -4.90
C GLY A 166 -0.69 -11.80 -4.28
N THR A 167 0.54 -11.33 -4.29
CA THR A 167 1.69 -12.05 -3.69
C THR A 167 1.82 -11.88 -2.17
N GLY A 168 0.84 -11.28 -1.50
CA GLY A 168 0.72 -11.21 -0.04
C GLY A 168 1.51 -10.09 0.63
N THR A 169 2.01 -9.09 -0.08
CA THR A 169 2.85 -8.03 0.52
C THR A 169 2.13 -7.27 1.63
N THR A 170 0.84 -6.95 1.46
CA THR A 170 0.01 -6.30 2.50
C THR A 170 -0.10 -7.17 3.75
N CYS A 171 -0.33 -8.48 3.58
CA CYS A 171 -0.45 -9.44 4.67
C CYS A 171 0.87 -9.57 5.45
N ILE A 172 1.99 -9.65 4.74
CA ILE A 172 3.33 -9.71 5.31
C ILE A 172 3.64 -8.43 6.10
N ALA A 173 3.36 -7.26 5.52
CA ALA A 173 3.55 -5.99 6.20
C ALA A 173 2.68 -5.87 7.46
N ALA A 174 1.42 -6.32 7.39
CA ALA A 174 0.53 -6.36 8.55
C ALA A 174 1.09 -7.26 9.66
N ALA A 175 1.50 -8.49 9.34
CA ALA A 175 2.08 -9.43 10.30
C ALA A 175 3.36 -8.86 10.96
N LYS A 176 4.29 -8.33 10.16
CA LYS A 176 5.53 -7.73 10.66
C LYS A 176 5.31 -6.53 11.58
N ASN A 177 4.16 -5.88 11.47
CA ASN A 177 3.73 -4.79 12.37
C ASN A 177 2.79 -5.27 13.50
N GLY A 178 2.70 -6.57 13.76
CA GLY A 178 1.86 -7.13 14.83
C GLY A 178 0.35 -6.90 14.62
N ARG A 179 -0.11 -6.78 13.37
CA ARG A 179 -1.50 -6.48 13.01
C ARG A 179 -2.26 -7.73 12.62
N ASN A 180 -3.52 -7.81 13.03
CA ASN A 180 -4.44 -8.79 12.47
C ASN A 180 -4.78 -8.41 11.03
N PHE A 181 -4.87 -9.41 10.15
CA PHE A 181 -5.16 -9.20 8.74
C PHE A 181 -6.00 -10.33 8.14
N VAL A 182 -6.62 -10.04 7.01
CA VAL A 182 -7.27 -10.99 6.11
C VAL A 182 -6.92 -10.57 4.68
N GLY A 183 -6.37 -11.49 3.89
CA GLY A 183 -6.11 -11.29 2.46
C GLY A 183 -6.96 -12.23 1.62
N PHE A 184 -7.42 -11.72 0.47
CA PHE A 184 -8.14 -12.52 -0.52
C PHE A 184 -7.35 -12.50 -1.82
N GLU A 185 -7.20 -13.67 -2.44
CA GLU A 185 -6.59 -13.84 -3.74
C GLU A 185 -7.39 -14.86 -4.54
N LYS A 186 -7.75 -14.50 -5.76
CA LYS A 186 -8.56 -15.33 -6.65
C LYS A 186 -7.73 -16.42 -7.33
N SER A 187 -6.49 -16.09 -7.73
CA SER A 187 -5.60 -17.03 -8.43
C SER A 187 -4.99 -18.04 -7.45
N PRO A 188 -5.21 -19.34 -7.64
CA PRO A 188 -4.57 -20.38 -6.82
C PRO A 188 -3.04 -20.32 -6.88
N LYS A 189 -2.47 -19.91 -8.01
CA LYS A 189 -1.03 -19.72 -8.21
C LYS A 189 -0.51 -18.61 -7.30
N TYR A 190 -1.11 -17.43 -7.35
CA TYR A 190 -0.69 -16.29 -6.52
C TYR A 190 -1.00 -16.51 -5.05
N TYR A 191 -2.09 -17.15 -4.70
CA TYR A 191 -2.39 -17.57 -3.34
C TYR A 191 -1.30 -18.49 -2.76
N SER A 192 -0.88 -19.52 -3.53
CA SER A 192 0.18 -20.43 -3.12
C SER A 192 1.52 -19.69 -2.95
N LEU A 193 1.83 -18.75 -3.85
CA LEU A 193 2.99 -17.89 -3.77
C LEU A 193 2.95 -16.97 -2.54
N ALA A 194 1.81 -16.34 -2.27
CA ALA A 194 1.61 -15.49 -1.10
C ALA A 194 1.82 -16.25 0.20
N ARG A 195 1.29 -17.47 0.31
CA ARG A 195 1.48 -18.34 1.47
C ARG A 195 2.95 -18.72 1.70
N ARG A 196 3.66 -19.09 0.62
CA ARG A 196 5.10 -19.40 0.69
C ARG A 196 5.89 -18.19 1.18
N ARG A 197 5.71 -17.04 0.54
CA ARG A 197 6.38 -15.79 0.94
C ARG A 197 6.08 -15.42 2.39
N PHE A 198 4.82 -15.52 2.78
CA PHE A 198 4.41 -15.23 4.15
C PHE A 198 5.16 -16.13 5.14
N ALA A 199 5.23 -17.43 4.91
CA ALA A 199 5.95 -18.36 5.77
C ALA A 199 7.46 -18.04 5.85
N GLU A 200 8.10 -17.78 4.70
CA GLU A 200 9.53 -17.45 4.62
C GLU A 200 9.86 -16.13 5.32
N GLU A 201 9.07 -15.08 5.05
CA GLU A 201 9.35 -13.73 5.55
C GLU A 201 8.93 -13.52 7.03
N THR A 202 8.05 -14.36 7.56
CA THR A 202 7.62 -14.28 8.97
C THR A 202 8.28 -15.35 9.88
N ALA A 203 8.93 -16.36 9.32
CA ALA A 203 9.64 -17.39 10.09
C ALA A 203 10.69 -16.80 11.07
N GLN A 204 11.34 -15.71 10.69
CA GLN A 204 12.33 -15.03 11.54
C GLN A 204 11.71 -14.33 12.76
N MET A 205 10.40 -14.06 12.75
CA MET A 205 9.71 -13.40 13.87
C MET A 205 9.44 -14.33 15.05
N SER A 206 9.46 -15.65 14.84
CA SER A 206 9.22 -16.66 15.88
C SER A 206 10.48 -17.07 16.65
N LEU A 207 11.63 -16.47 16.36
CA LEU A 207 12.91 -16.77 16.99
C LEU A 207 13.30 -15.78 18.11
N PHE A 208 12.43 -14.82 18.43
CA PHE A 208 12.61 -13.83 19.51
C PHE A 208 11.32 -13.79 20.38
#